data_c91788454e9eb71dd56f056e3d777175
#
_entry.id   c91788454e9eb71dd56f056e3d777175
#
_cell.length_a   1.000
_cell.length_b   1.000
_cell.length_c   1.000
_cell.angle_alpha   90.00
_cell.angle_beta   90.00
_cell.angle_gamma   90.00
#
_symmetry.space_group_name_H-M   'P 1'
#
loop_
_entity.id
_entity.type
_entity.pdbx_description
1 polymer ?
#
loop_
_entity_poly.entity_id
_entity_poly.type
_entity_poly.pdbx_seq_one_letter_code
_entity_poly.pdbx_strand_id
1 'polypeptide(L)'
;GGRRLPIAVPSFIVLEGADPAGAGSEMAAVIAGDLKFSGFFEPVPAEKFIEDPRKKALTREEIHFPDWTAIGAEALVKGGIRMAGPRMEIEIRLFDAVQGRMIVGKKYTGEIRDARRIAHRFSNEVFKAFTGEDGIFDTQIAFVRREKDHSQIFIADYDGAGAAPVPEFPAEGQARIAE
;
A
#
# COMPACT_ATOMS: atom_id res chain seq x y z
N GLY A 1 -2.07 -21.85 -14.65
CA GLY A 1 -1.85 -20.76 -13.72
C GLY A 1 -0.76 -21.14 -12.72
N GLY A 2 0.25 -20.29 -12.60
CA GLY A 2 1.30 -20.50 -11.61
C GLY A 2 0.79 -20.41 -10.19
N ARG A 3 1.50 -21.02 -9.24
CA ARG A 3 1.24 -20.90 -7.80
C ARG A 3 1.45 -19.43 -7.37
N ARG A 4 0.50 -18.87 -6.64
CA ARG A 4 0.64 -17.55 -6.02
C ARG A 4 1.44 -17.65 -4.74
N LEU A 5 2.29 -16.65 -4.48
CA LEU A 5 3.13 -16.60 -3.29
C LEU A 5 2.31 -16.12 -2.09
N PRO A 6 2.18 -16.94 -1.02
CA PRO A 6 1.46 -16.51 0.18
C PRO A 6 2.21 -15.39 0.91
N ILE A 7 1.52 -14.27 1.14
CA ILE A 7 2.10 -13.11 1.82
C ILE A 7 1.21 -12.65 2.97
N ALA A 8 1.80 -12.38 4.13
CA ALA A 8 1.10 -11.78 5.26
C ALA A 8 1.36 -10.28 5.30
N VAL A 9 0.30 -9.50 5.48
CA VAL A 9 0.35 -8.03 5.58
C VAL A 9 -0.50 -7.59 6.77
N PRO A 10 0.00 -7.76 8.02
CA PRO A 10 -0.71 -7.30 9.20
C PRO A 10 -0.80 -5.77 9.26
N SER A 11 -1.79 -5.26 9.99
CA SER A 11 -1.92 -3.83 10.27
C SER A 11 -0.62 -3.26 10.79
N PHE A 12 -0.28 -2.06 10.37
CA PHE A 12 0.94 -1.37 10.81
C PHE A 12 0.84 -1.00 12.28
N ILE A 13 1.96 -1.05 12.97
CA ILE A 13 2.07 -0.83 14.40
C ILE A 13 2.26 0.66 14.67
N VAL A 14 1.51 1.22 15.60
CA VAL A 14 1.76 2.58 16.08
C VAL A 14 2.91 2.54 17.09
N LEU A 15 4.08 3.02 16.69
CA LEU A 15 5.29 3.04 17.50
C LEU A 15 5.28 4.23 18.47
N GLU A 16 4.83 5.38 17.99
CA GLU A 16 4.72 6.63 18.77
C GLU A 16 3.47 7.42 18.34
N GLY A 17 2.87 8.16 19.28
CA GLY A 17 1.67 8.96 19.06
C GLY A 17 0.41 8.10 19.02
N ALA A 18 -0.60 8.58 18.29
CA ALA A 18 -1.88 7.91 18.09
C ALA A 18 -2.29 7.96 16.61
N ASP A 19 -2.95 6.92 16.14
CA ASP A 19 -3.49 6.80 14.79
C ASP A 19 -5.03 6.70 14.82
N PRO A 20 -5.74 7.80 15.14
CA PRO A 20 -7.20 7.78 15.24
C PRO A 20 -7.89 7.58 13.89
N ALA A 21 -7.21 7.88 12.80
CA ALA A 21 -7.73 7.69 11.44
C ALA A 21 -7.58 6.25 10.94
N GLY A 22 -6.81 5.39 11.64
CA GLY A 22 -6.57 4.01 11.23
C GLY A 22 -5.68 3.89 9.99
N ALA A 23 -4.75 4.83 9.79
CA ALA A 23 -3.85 4.84 8.65
C ALA A 23 -3.01 3.56 8.55
N GLY A 24 -2.58 2.99 9.68
CA GLY A 24 -1.84 1.74 9.71
C GLY A 24 -2.61 0.54 9.18
N SER A 25 -3.88 0.44 9.53
CA SER A 25 -4.79 -0.59 9.00
C SER A 25 -5.09 -0.37 7.52
N GLU A 26 -5.34 0.87 7.12
CA GLU A 26 -5.62 1.22 5.72
C GLU A 26 -4.43 0.89 4.82
N MET A 27 -3.21 1.28 5.22
CA MET A 27 -2.01 1.00 4.44
C MET A 27 -1.77 -0.49 4.25
N ALA A 28 -1.96 -1.30 5.29
CA ALA A 28 -1.84 -2.75 5.19
C ALA A 28 -2.89 -3.34 4.22
N ALA A 29 -4.13 -2.87 4.30
CA ALA A 29 -5.21 -3.30 3.40
C ALA A 29 -4.94 -2.93 1.94
N VAL A 30 -4.44 -1.72 1.68
CA VAL A 30 -4.04 -1.27 0.34
C VAL A 30 -2.94 -2.17 -0.22
N ILE A 31 -1.87 -2.41 0.53
CA ILE A 31 -0.77 -3.28 0.09
C ILE A 31 -1.28 -4.70 -0.21
N ALA A 32 -2.08 -5.28 0.68
CA ALA A 32 -2.65 -6.61 0.45
C ALA A 32 -3.53 -6.67 -0.81
N GLY A 33 -4.35 -5.63 -1.05
CA GLY A 33 -5.18 -5.49 -2.24
C GLY A 33 -4.37 -5.39 -3.53
N ASP A 34 -3.34 -4.54 -3.55
CA ASP A 34 -2.43 -4.38 -4.68
C ASP A 34 -1.76 -5.69 -5.06
N LEU A 35 -1.17 -6.34 -4.06
CA LEU A 35 -0.44 -7.59 -4.26
C LEU A 35 -1.36 -8.72 -4.75
N LYS A 36 -2.59 -8.79 -4.22
CA LYS A 36 -3.61 -9.72 -4.70
C LYS A 36 -4.00 -9.43 -6.16
N PHE A 37 -4.20 -8.15 -6.49
CA PHE A 37 -4.56 -7.71 -7.85
C PHE A 37 -3.49 -8.09 -8.87
N SER A 38 -2.21 -8.07 -8.50
CA SER A 38 -1.11 -8.47 -9.38
C SER A 38 -1.22 -9.91 -9.89
N GLY A 39 -1.95 -10.78 -9.19
CA GLY A 39 -2.05 -12.19 -9.49
C GLY A 39 -0.82 -13.04 -9.09
N PHE A 40 0.26 -12.43 -8.62
CA PHE A 40 1.48 -13.12 -8.16
C PHE A 40 1.41 -13.54 -6.69
N PHE A 41 0.61 -12.82 -5.90
CA PHE A 41 0.53 -13.03 -4.45
C PHE A 41 -0.87 -13.47 -4.02
N GLU A 42 -0.91 -14.24 -2.93
CA GLU A 42 -2.14 -14.56 -2.21
C GLU A 42 -2.00 -14.08 -0.77
N PRO A 43 -2.67 -12.98 -0.40
CA PRO A 43 -2.64 -12.48 0.97
C PRO A 43 -3.22 -13.51 1.94
N VAL A 44 -2.49 -13.81 3.00
CA VAL A 44 -2.98 -14.66 4.09
C VAL A 44 -4.08 -13.91 4.84
N PRO A 45 -5.26 -14.52 5.04
CA PRO A 45 -6.36 -13.89 5.76
C PRO A 45 -5.97 -13.46 7.18
N ALA A 46 -6.36 -12.25 7.58
CA ALA A 46 -5.96 -11.66 8.87
C ALA A 46 -6.44 -12.47 10.08
N GLU A 47 -7.57 -13.17 9.96
CA GLU A 47 -8.12 -14.04 11.00
C GLU A 47 -7.22 -15.24 11.33
N LYS A 48 -6.25 -15.55 10.48
CA LYS A 48 -5.25 -16.60 10.73
C LYS A 48 -4.03 -16.12 11.51
N PHE A 49 -3.85 -14.80 11.66
CA PHE A 49 -2.65 -14.27 12.31
C PHE A 49 -2.58 -14.68 13.78
N ILE A 50 -1.43 -15.21 14.18
CA ILE A 50 -1.16 -15.71 15.53
C ILE A 50 -0.49 -14.62 16.39
N GLU A 51 0.35 -13.78 15.78
CA GLU A 51 1.05 -12.70 16.49
C GLU A 51 0.03 -11.71 17.12
N ASP A 52 0.26 -11.35 18.38
CA ASP A 52 -0.53 -10.31 19.05
C ASP A 52 -0.42 -8.98 18.26
N PRO A 53 -1.52 -8.40 17.79
CA PRO A 53 -1.50 -7.17 17.01
C PRO A 53 -0.94 -5.96 17.76
N ARG A 54 -0.82 -6.05 19.11
CA ARG A 54 -0.21 -5.01 19.95
C ARG A 54 1.30 -5.12 20.03
N LYS A 55 1.87 -6.25 19.61
CA LYS A 55 3.31 -6.50 19.68
C LYS A 55 4.04 -5.56 18.72
N LYS A 56 4.93 -4.74 19.27
CA LYS A 56 5.75 -3.79 18.50
C LYS A 56 6.98 -4.50 17.90
N ALA A 57 6.74 -5.46 17.02
CA ALA A 57 7.78 -6.23 16.34
C ALA A 57 7.95 -5.76 14.89
N LEU A 58 9.04 -5.08 14.60
CA LEU A 58 9.35 -4.53 13.28
C LEU A 58 10.70 -5.01 12.75
N THR A 59 11.63 -5.36 13.62
CA THR A 59 12.95 -5.85 13.26
C THR A 59 12.99 -7.38 13.20
N ARG A 60 13.98 -7.90 12.50
CA ARG A 60 14.21 -9.36 12.40
C ARG A 60 14.27 -10.05 13.76
N GLU A 61 14.90 -9.39 14.72
CA GLU A 61 15.13 -9.90 16.07
C GLU A 61 13.86 -9.92 16.93
N GLU A 62 12.91 -9.02 16.62
CA GLU A 62 11.65 -8.88 17.35
C GLU A 62 10.55 -9.78 16.79
N ILE A 63 10.62 -10.14 15.49
CA ILE A 63 9.62 -10.94 14.80
C ILE A 63 9.85 -12.42 15.11
N HIS A 64 8.79 -13.13 15.53
CA HIS A 64 8.80 -14.58 15.65
C HIS A 64 8.30 -15.21 14.35
N PHE A 65 9.20 -15.44 13.41
CA PHE A 65 8.85 -15.95 12.08
C PHE A 65 8.08 -17.27 12.05
N PRO A 66 8.29 -18.22 13.00
CA PRO A 66 7.48 -19.44 13.06
C PRO A 66 5.96 -19.20 13.15
N ASP A 67 5.49 -18.11 13.76
CA ASP A 67 4.07 -17.77 13.83
C ASP A 67 3.50 -17.46 12.42
N TRP A 68 4.34 -16.93 11.54
CA TRP A 68 3.96 -16.59 10.17
C TRP A 68 4.04 -17.77 9.22
N THR A 69 5.10 -18.59 9.34
CA THR A 69 5.23 -19.80 8.51
C THR A 69 4.20 -20.86 8.88
N ALA A 70 3.80 -20.96 10.16
CA ALA A 70 2.76 -21.89 10.62
C ALA A 70 1.39 -21.63 9.96
N ILE A 71 1.10 -20.38 9.59
CA ILE A 71 -0.14 -20.01 8.86
C ILE A 71 0.05 -20.01 7.35
N GLY A 72 1.19 -20.45 6.85
CA GLY A 72 1.50 -20.62 5.44
C GLY A 72 2.07 -19.40 4.74
N ALA A 73 2.46 -18.34 5.46
CA ALA A 73 3.10 -17.19 4.85
C ALA A 73 4.54 -17.51 4.43
N GLU A 74 4.91 -17.17 3.21
CA GLU A 74 6.27 -17.26 2.68
C GLU A 74 6.95 -15.89 2.66
N ALA A 75 6.16 -14.81 2.56
CA ALA A 75 6.61 -13.44 2.70
C ALA A 75 5.80 -12.71 3.77
N LEU A 76 6.41 -11.71 4.41
CA LEU A 76 5.82 -10.93 5.47
C LEU A 76 6.14 -9.44 5.28
N VAL A 77 5.11 -8.60 5.25
CA VAL A 77 5.26 -7.14 5.30
C VAL A 77 4.96 -6.68 6.72
N LYS A 78 5.89 -5.94 7.32
CA LYS A 78 5.70 -5.31 8.64
C LYS A 78 5.87 -3.80 8.48
N GLY A 79 4.95 -3.05 9.04
CA GLY A 79 5.00 -1.59 9.03
C GLY A 79 4.90 -1.00 10.43
N GLY A 80 5.60 0.10 10.65
CA GLY A 80 5.54 0.89 11.88
C GLY A 80 5.32 2.35 11.56
N ILE A 81 4.49 3.03 12.34
CA ILE A 81 4.13 4.44 12.18
C ILE A 81 4.49 5.20 13.45
N ARG A 82 5.15 6.35 13.29
CA ARG A 82 5.31 7.38 14.31
C ARG A 82 4.49 8.59 13.91
N MET A 83 3.58 9.01 14.78
CA MET A 83 2.68 10.12 14.54
C MET A 83 3.15 11.36 15.32
N ALA A 84 3.25 12.49 14.64
CA ALA A 84 3.50 13.82 15.23
C ALA A 84 2.47 14.81 14.67
N GLY A 85 1.30 14.88 15.32
CA GLY A 85 0.14 15.59 14.79
C GLY A 85 -0.31 14.98 13.44
N PRO A 86 -0.44 15.78 12.38
CA PRO A 86 -0.83 15.28 11.05
C PRO A 86 0.33 14.61 10.29
N ARG A 87 1.58 14.72 10.77
CA ARG A 87 2.77 14.16 10.14
C ARG A 87 3.01 12.73 10.57
N MET A 88 3.42 11.90 9.62
CA MET A 88 3.78 10.50 9.84
C MET A 88 5.21 10.25 9.39
N GLU A 89 5.96 9.51 10.20
CA GLU A 89 7.10 8.72 9.76
C GLU A 89 6.67 7.26 9.66
N ILE A 90 6.93 6.63 8.53
CA ILE A 90 6.50 5.28 8.25
C ILE A 90 7.72 4.46 7.88
N GLU A 91 7.89 3.33 8.55
CA GLU A 91 8.92 2.35 8.23
C GLU A 91 8.23 1.05 7.82
N ILE A 92 8.51 0.58 6.59
CA ILE A 92 7.90 -0.65 6.06
C ILE A 92 9.00 -1.60 5.64
N ARG A 93 8.87 -2.85 6.01
CA ARG A 93 9.84 -3.91 5.74
C ARG A 93 9.17 -5.14 5.15
N LEU A 94 9.82 -5.71 4.12
CA LEU A 94 9.47 -6.98 3.53
C LEU A 94 10.50 -8.03 3.97
N PHE A 95 9.99 -9.15 4.45
CA PHE A 95 10.80 -10.29 4.88
C PHE A 95 10.47 -11.54 4.06
N ASP A 96 11.49 -12.35 3.79
CA ASP A 96 11.33 -13.78 3.55
C ASP A 96 11.00 -14.42 4.90
N ALA A 97 9.77 -14.92 5.05
CA ALA A 97 9.30 -15.45 6.32
C ALA A 97 9.94 -16.82 6.65
N VAL A 98 10.33 -17.58 5.63
CA VAL A 98 10.93 -18.90 5.77
C VAL A 98 12.38 -18.78 6.24
N GLN A 99 13.15 -17.86 5.65
CA GLN A 99 14.55 -17.63 5.99
C GLN A 99 14.73 -16.62 7.14
N GLY A 100 13.68 -15.90 7.54
CA GLY A 100 13.75 -14.84 8.53
C GLY A 100 14.68 -13.69 8.09
N ARG A 101 14.71 -13.36 6.82
CA ARG A 101 15.62 -12.39 6.21
C ARG A 101 14.87 -11.22 5.61
N MET A 102 15.32 -9.99 5.91
CA MET A 102 14.79 -8.79 5.27
C MET A 102 15.21 -8.73 3.80
N ILE A 103 14.23 -8.52 2.92
CA ILE A 103 14.41 -8.35 1.47
C ILE A 103 14.48 -6.88 1.12
N VAL A 104 13.53 -6.07 1.60
CA VAL A 104 13.41 -4.63 1.36
C VAL A 104 13.02 -3.93 2.64
N GLY A 105 13.62 -2.76 2.89
CA GLY A 105 13.21 -1.83 3.95
C GLY A 105 13.17 -0.42 3.40
N LYS A 106 12.10 0.31 3.68
CA LYS A 106 11.89 1.69 3.25
C LYS A 106 11.37 2.55 4.39
N LYS A 107 11.80 3.81 4.40
CA LYS A 107 11.27 4.86 5.27
C LYS A 107 10.61 5.94 4.43
N TYR A 108 9.45 6.39 4.88
CA TYR A 108 8.69 7.44 4.24
C TYR A 108 8.30 8.49 5.28
N THR A 109 8.15 9.73 4.82
CA THR A 109 7.56 10.80 5.58
C THR A 109 6.41 11.39 4.79
N GLY A 110 5.33 11.76 5.46
CA GLY A 110 4.16 12.34 4.81
C GLY A 110 3.12 12.78 5.83
N GLU A 111 1.95 13.12 5.34
CA GLU A 111 0.76 13.37 6.12
C GLU A 111 -0.21 12.17 6.02
N ILE A 112 -1.22 12.13 6.88
CA ILE A 112 -2.25 11.06 6.86
C ILE A 112 -2.88 10.90 5.46
N ARG A 113 -3.10 12.01 4.75
CA ARG A 113 -3.62 12.00 3.36
C ARG A 113 -2.70 11.29 2.35
N ASP A 114 -1.43 11.14 2.67
CA ASP A 114 -0.45 10.47 1.79
C ASP A 114 -0.39 8.96 2.04
N ALA A 115 -1.07 8.43 3.06
CA ALA A 115 -0.98 7.05 3.50
C ALA A 115 -1.19 6.04 2.36
N ARG A 116 -2.26 6.21 1.58
CA ARG A 116 -2.56 5.32 0.44
C ARG A 116 -1.47 5.36 -0.62
N ARG A 117 -1.02 6.57 -1.01
CA ARG A 117 0.05 6.73 -2.01
C ARG A 117 1.35 6.08 -1.57
N ILE A 118 1.71 6.19 -0.29
CA ILE A 118 2.89 5.53 0.29
C ILE A 118 2.72 4.01 0.25
N ALA A 119 1.52 3.51 0.59
CA ALA A 119 1.21 2.09 0.51
C ALA A 119 1.38 1.53 -0.91
N HIS A 120 0.81 2.19 -1.92
CA HIS A 120 0.96 1.82 -3.33
C HIS A 120 2.43 1.82 -3.79
N ARG A 121 3.23 2.79 -3.36
CA ARG A 121 4.67 2.82 -3.64
C ARG A 121 5.40 1.62 -3.04
N PHE A 122 5.06 1.25 -1.81
CA PHE A 122 5.68 0.06 -1.20
C PHE A 122 5.21 -1.23 -1.87
N SER A 123 3.97 -1.31 -2.32
CA SER A 123 3.49 -2.42 -3.15
C SER A 123 4.34 -2.61 -4.41
N ASN A 124 4.74 -1.52 -5.07
CA ASN A 124 5.68 -1.57 -6.21
C ASN A 124 7.05 -2.13 -5.80
N GLU A 125 7.57 -1.75 -4.63
CA GLU A 125 8.85 -2.30 -4.12
C GLU A 125 8.75 -3.81 -3.88
N VAL A 126 7.64 -4.29 -3.29
CA VAL A 126 7.40 -5.72 -3.08
C VAL A 126 7.32 -6.45 -4.41
N PHE A 127 6.52 -5.93 -5.35
CA PHE A 127 6.35 -6.53 -6.68
C PHE A 127 7.68 -6.66 -7.40
N LYS A 128 8.47 -5.57 -7.41
CA LYS A 128 9.80 -5.53 -8.04
C LYS A 128 10.78 -6.50 -7.40
N ALA A 129 10.75 -6.65 -6.08
CA ALA A 129 11.65 -7.55 -5.36
C ALA A 129 11.46 -9.02 -5.77
N PHE A 130 10.25 -9.43 -6.13
CA PHE A 130 9.94 -10.81 -6.51
C PHE A 130 9.91 -11.05 -8.02
N THR A 131 9.58 -10.05 -8.84
CA THR A 131 9.43 -10.20 -10.29
C THR A 131 10.57 -9.59 -11.08
N GLY A 132 11.28 -8.62 -10.52
CA GLY A 132 12.27 -7.80 -11.22
C GLY A 132 11.66 -6.69 -12.07
N GLU A 133 10.32 -6.59 -12.14
CA GLU A 133 9.58 -5.62 -12.94
C GLU A 133 9.00 -4.51 -12.07
N ASP A 134 8.84 -3.32 -12.65
CA ASP A 134 8.17 -2.21 -11.98
C ASP A 134 6.66 -2.46 -11.89
N GLY A 135 6.07 -2.17 -10.73
CA GLY A 135 4.63 -2.25 -10.53
C GLY A 135 3.91 -0.99 -11.06
N ILE A 136 2.58 -1.07 -11.12
CA ILE A 136 1.71 0.01 -11.61
C ILE A 136 0.86 0.63 -10.48
N PHE A 137 1.08 0.24 -9.23
CA PHE A 137 0.14 0.52 -8.12
C PHE A 137 0.06 2.00 -7.73
N ASP A 138 1.09 2.80 -7.98
CA ASP A 138 1.11 4.24 -7.75
C ASP A 138 0.74 5.06 -8.99
N THR A 139 0.11 4.43 -9.98
CA THR A 139 -0.42 5.12 -11.16
C THR A 139 -1.85 5.59 -10.96
N GLN A 140 -2.29 6.49 -11.83
CA GLN A 140 -3.66 6.99 -11.86
C GLN A 140 -4.34 6.62 -13.18
N ILE A 141 -5.65 6.47 -13.13
CA ILE A 141 -6.50 6.27 -14.30
C ILE A 141 -7.33 7.53 -14.56
N ALA A 142 -7.42 7.91 -15.82
CA ALA A 142 -8.35 8.93 -16.27
C ALA A 142 -9.53 8.26 -16.98
N PHE A 143 -10.75 8.68 -16.67
CA PHE A 143 -11.95 8.15 -17.30
C PHE A 143 -13.01 9.25 -17.50
N VAL A 144 -13.91 9.03 -18.46
CA VAL A 144 -15.01 9.94 -18.74
C VAL A 144 -16.26 9.45 -18.04
N ARG A 145 -16.83 10.28 -17.20
CA ARG A 145 -18.17 10.09 -16.63
C ARG A 145 -19.17 10.87 -17.48
N ARG A 146 -20.16 10.17 -18.03
CA ARG A 146 -21.28 10.78 -18.75
C ARG A 146 -22.46 10.97 -17.81
N GLU A 147 -22.95 12.20 -17.76
CA GLU A 147 -24.25 12.57 -17.20
C GLU A 147 -25.15 13.01 -18.33
N LYS A 148 -26.49 13.10 -18.10
CA LYS A 148 -27.48 13.23 -19.17
C LYS A 148 -27.13 14.25 -20.27
N ASP A 149 -26.53 15.41 -19.93
CA ASP A 149 -26.29 16.50 -20.82
C ASP A 149 -24.81 16.93 -20.98
N HIS A 150 -23.88 16.31 -20.19
CA HIS A 150 -22.48 16.63 -20.23
C HIS A 150 -21.57 15.44 -19.91
N SER A 151 -20.33 15.53 -20.33
CA SER A 151 -19.30 14.55 -20.01
C SER A 151 -18.18 15.27 -19.26
N GLN A 152 -17.68 14.65 -18.20
CA GLN A 152 -16.59 15.17 -17.40
C GLN A 152 -15.49 14.14 -17.24
N ILE A 153 -14.24 14.61 -17.27
CA ILE A 153 -13.07 13.77 -17.04
C ILE A 153 -12.82 13.68 -15.53
N PHE A 154 -12.61 12.45 -15.06
CA PHE A 154 -12.23 12.14 -13.69
C PHE A 154 -10.85 11.49 -13.67
N ILE A 155 -10.10 11.71 -12.58
CA ILE A 155 -8.88 10.99 -12.26
C ILE A 155 -9.10 10.25 -10.93
N ALA A 156 -8.64 9.02 -10.87
CA ALA A 156 -8.64 8.20 -9.67
C ALA A 156 -7.32 7.45 -9.54
N ASP A 157 -7.00 6.94 -8.36
CA ASP A 157 -5.95 5.95 -8.20
C ASP A 157 -6.28 4.72 -9.07
N TYR A 158 -5.27 3.90 -9.41
CA TYR A 158 -5.48 2.75 -10.31
C TYR A 158 -6.56 1.78 -9.79
N ASP A 159 -6.77 1.71 -8.48
CA ASP A 159 -7.79 0.90 -7.81
C ASP A 159 -9.19 1.57 -7.76
N GLY A 160 -9.32 2.74 -8.36
CA GLY A 160 -10.56 3.52 -8.40
C GLY A 160 -10.81 4.43 -7.20
N ALA A 161 -9.93 4.41 -6.20
CA ALA A 161 -10.09 5.26 -5.03
C ALA A 161 -9.81 6.74 -5.37
N GLY A 162 -10.39 7.64 -4.57
CA GLY A 162 -10.11 9.08 -4.68
C GLY A 162 -10.58 9.72 -5.99
N ALA A 163 -11.55 9.12 -6.70
CA ALA A 163 -12.06 9.66 -7.95
C ALA A 163 -12.54 11.11 -7.81
N ALA A 164 -11.92 12.02 -8.53
CA ALA A 164 -12.25 13.43 -8.52
C ALA A 164 -12.33 13.99 -9.95
N PRO A 165 -13.21 14.97 -10.21
CA PRO A 165 -13.27 15.61 -11.50
C PRO A 165 -12.01 16.43 -11.76
N VAL A 166 -11.52 16.36 -12.99
CA VAL A 166 -10.46 17.26 -13.44
C VAL A 166 -11.09 18.65 -13.57
N PRO A 167 -10.49 19.70 -12.96
CA PRO A 167 -10.97 21.05 -13.12
C PRO A 167 -11.04 21.42 -14.60
N GLU A 168 -12.16 22.01 -15.02
CA GLU A 168 -12.25 22.58 -16.37
C GLU A 168 -11.22 23.71 -16.49
N PHE A 169 -10.40 23.66 -17.54
CA PHE A 169 -9.54 24.80 -17.87
C PHE A 169 -10.44 25.97 -18.25
N PRO A 170 -10.22 27.19 -17.71
CA PRO A 170 -10.95 28.35 -18.15
C PRO A 170 -10.78 28.50 -19.68
N ALA A 171 -11.86 28.77 -20.37
CA ALA A 171 -11.90 28.85 -21.85
C ALA A 171 -10.86 29.85 -22.45
N GLU A 172 -10.38 30.79 -21.64
CA GLU A 172 -9.33 31.74 -22.03
C GLU A 172 -7.94 31.09 -22.24
N GLY A 173 -7.72 29.89 -21.77
CA GLY A 173 -6.44 29.16 -21.98
C GLY A 173 -6.36 28.41 -23.32
N GLN A 174 -7.47 28.20 -24.00
CA GLN A 174 -7.50 27.44 -25.28
C GLN A 174 -7.11 28.27 -26.49
N ALA A 175 -7.11 29.61 -26.40
CA ALA A 175 -6.82 30.49 -27.52
C ALA A 175 -5.31 30.68 -27.83
N ARG A 176 -4.41 30.13 -27.06
CA ARG A 176 -2.95 30.31 -27.20
C ARG A 176 -2.17 29.11 -27.73
N ILE A 177 -2.82 28.05 -28.15
CA ILE A 177 -2.14 26.87 -28.73
C ILE A 177 -2.30 26.81 -30.26
N ALA A 178 -2.95 27.82 -30.88
CA ALA A 178 -3.24 27.85 -32.32
C ALA A 178 -2.51 28.99 -33.05
N GLU A 179 -1.27 29.34 -32.69
CA GLU A 179 -0.38 30.18 -33.51
C GLU A 179 1.02 29.56 -33.60
#